data_6bd0062ab798a79e50b05312b5dcb5b0
#
_entry.id   6bd0062ab798a79e50b05312b5dcb5b0
#
_cell.length_a   1.000
_cell.length_b   1.000
_cell.length_c   1.000
_cell.angle_alpha   90.00
_cell.angle_beta   90.00
_cell.angle_gamma   90.00
#
_symmetry.space_group_name_H-M   'P 1'
#
loop_
_entity.id
_entity.type
_entity.pdbx_description
1 polymer ?
#
loop_
_entity_poly.entity_id
_entity_poly.type
_entity_poly.pdbx_seq_one_letter_code
_entity_poly.pdbx_strand_id
1 'polypeptide(L)'
;MPAGFKLMASTEACPIAGMADENRRFYGVQFHPEVTHTRQGTKLLHRFVKDISGCRGDWQMPEYVSESVARIKETVGQEEVILGLSGGVDSSVAAALIHKAIGKQLTCVFVDHGLLRLNEARQVMDTFAKHMHCLLYTSPSPRDS
;
A
#
# COMPACT_ATOMS: atom_id res chain seq x y z
N MET A 1 -13.91 23.58 -14.73
CA MET A 1 -12.90 22.75 -15.42
C MET A 1 -11.70 23.62 -15.81
N PRO A 2 -10.47 23.13 -15.72
CA PRO A 2 -9.30 23.84 -16.21
C PRO A 2 -9.31 24.02 -17.74
N ALA A 3 -8.56 25.00 -18.24
CA ALA A 3 -8.43 25.23 -19.68
C ALA A 3 -7.84 23.99 -20.37
N GLY A 4 -8.41 23.60 -21.50
CA GLY A 4 -8.01 22.43 -22.28
C GLY A 4 -8.68 21.11 -21.88
N PHE A 5 -9.31 21.05 -20.70
CA PHE A 5 -10.03 19.86 -20.28
C PHE A 5 -11.46 19.80 -20.82
N LYS A 6 -11.90 18.60 -21.11
CA LYS A 6 -13.28 18.27 -21.51
C LYS A 6 -13.91 17.34 -20.47
N LEU A 7 -15.22 17.42 -20.35
CA LEU A 7 -15.99 16.50 -19.49
C LEU A 7 -15.90 15.08 -20.05
N MET A 8 -15.51 14.13 -19.21
CA MET A 8 -15.38 12.72 -19.56
C MET A 8 -16.46 11.86 -18.86
N ALA A 9 -16.81 12.21 -17.63
CA ALA A 9 -17.84 11.52 -16.87
C ALA A 9 -18.58 12.49 -15.93
N SER A 10 -19.87 12.24 -15.74
CA SER A 10 -20.73 12.98 -14.80
C SER A 10 -21.72 12.05 -14.11
N THR A 11 -22.18 12.47 -12.94
CA THR A 11 -23.32 11.90 -12.24
C THR A 11 -24.24 13.03 -11.80
N GLU A 12 -25.44 12.70 -11.38
CA GLU A 12 -26.40 13.68 -10.85
C GLU A 12 -25.82 14.45 -9.63
N ALA A 13 -25.11 13.74 -8.74
CA ALA A 13 -24.48 14.34 -7.55
C ALA A 13 -23.08 14.95 -7.83
N CYS A 14 -22.42 14.61 -8.93
CA CYS A 14 -21.10 15.09 -9.29
C CYS A 14 -21.05 15.46 -10.79
N PRO A 15 -21.33 16.73 -11.15
CA PRO A 15 -21.33 17.16 -12.54
C PRO A 15 -20.00 17.00 -13.28
N ILE A 16 -18.88 16.97 -12.55
CA ILE A 16 -17.53 16.72 -13.11
C ILE A 16 -16.94 15.53 -12.37
N ALA A 17 -17.45 14.33 -12.64
CA ALA A 17 -16.93 13.09 -12.09
C ALA A 17 -15.67 12.58 -12.79
N GLY A 18 -15.42 13.06 -14.00
CA GLY A 18 -14.19 12.80 -14.74
C GLY A 18 -13.95 13.85 -15.81
N MET A 19 -12.69 14.18 -16.04
CA MET A 19 -12.25 15.15 -17.04
C MET A 19 -10.97 14.69 -17.73
N ALA A 20 -10.77 15.10 -18.96
CA ALA A 20 -9.59 14.75 -19.76
C ALA A 20 -9.08 15.91 -20.60
N ASP A 21 -7.77 16.02 -20.72
CA ASP A 21 -7.07 16.74 -21.77
C ASP A 21 -6.33 15.71 -22.64
N GLU A 22 -6.92 15.34 -23.75
CA GLU A 22 -6.37 14.29 -24.60
C GLU A 22 -5.08 14.70 -25.30
N ASN A 23 -4.90 16.00 -25.56
CA ASN A 23 -3.67 16.51 -26.17
C ASN A 23 -2.47 16.33 -25.25
N ARG A 24 -2.64 16.57 -23.95
CA ARG A 24 -1.62 16.38 -22.92
C ARG A 24 -1.64 14.99 -22.29
N ARG A 25 -2.63 14.17 -22.64
CA ARG A 25 -2.89 12.84 -22.05
C ARG A 25 -3.10 12.89 -20.54
N PHE A 26 -3.80 13.91 -20.04
CA PHE A 26 -4.16 14.05 -18.64
C PHE A 26 -5.60 13.61 -18.43
N TYR A 27 -5.78 12.68 -17.48
CA TYR A 27 -7.09 12.11 -17.15
C TYR A 27 -7.28 12.18 -15.64
N GLY A 28 -8.39 12.75 -15.19
CA GLY A 28 -8.75 12.87 -13.78
C GLY A 28 -10.12 12.29 -13.52
N VAL A 29 -10.26 11.55 -12.43
CA VAL A 29 -11.55 11.03 -11.97
C VAL A 29 -11.74 11.34 -10.49
N GLN A 30 -13.00 11.54 -10.06
CA GLN A 30 -13.38 11.82 -8.68
C GLN A 30 -13.80 10.55 -7.91
N PHE A 31 -13.74 9.41 -8.56
CA PHE A 31 -14.11 8.11 -8.01
C PHE A 31 -12.93 7.15 -8.06
N HIS A 32 -13.06 6.06 -7.33
CA HIS A 32 -12.07 4.99 -7.26
C HIS A 32 -12.35 3.93 -8.34
N PRO A 33 -11.59 3.88 -9.46
CA PRO A 33 -11.82 2.87 -10.49
C PRO A 33 -11.41 1.46 -10.07
N GLU A 34 -10.55 1.31 -9.06
CA GLU A 34 -10.03 0.03 -8.57
C GLU A 34 -11.00 -0.73 -7.66
N VAL A 35 -12.02 -0.06 -7.10
CA VAL A 35 -12.94 -0.71 -6.15
C VAL A 35 -14.03 -1.51 -6.85
N THR A 36 -14.54 -2.54 -6.18
CA THR A 36 -15.56 -3.47 -6.69
C THR A 36 -16.88 -2.79 -7.09
N HIS A 37 -17.21 -1.65 -6.51
CA HIS A 37 -18.43 -0.89 -6.79
C HIS A 37 -18.37 -0.17 -8.14
N THR A 38 -17.20 0.10 -8.67
CA THR A 38 -17.03 0.71 -9.99
C THR A 38 -17.09 -0.37 -11.07
N ARG A 39 -18.30 -0.63 -11.60
CA ARG A 39 -18.59 -1.76 -12.50
C ARG A 39 -17.66 -1.86 -13.71
N GLN A 40 -17.16 -0.74 -14.25
CA GLN A 40 -16.26 -0.71 -15.39
C GLN A 40 -14.86 -0.23 -15.03
N GLY A 41 -14.51 -0.19 -13.75
CA GLY A 41 -13.24 0.34 -13.26
C GLY A 41 -12.04 -0.39 -13.86
N THR A 42 -12.08 -1.72 -13.92
CA THR A 42 -11.04 -2.54 -14.55
C THR A 42 -10.82 -2.19 -16.02
N LYS A 43 -11.90 -1.97 -16.78
CA LYS A 43 -11.78 -1.57 -18.19
C LYS A 43 -11.17 -0.19 -18.35
N LEU A 44 -11.53 0.75 -17.47
CA LEU A 44 -10.97 2.10 -17.45
C LEU A 44 -9.48 2.06 -17.16
N LEU A 45 -9.07 1.34 -16.13
CA LEU A 45 -7.67 1.16 -15.78
C LEU A 45 -6.88 0.46 -16.90
N HIS A 46 -7.43 -0.61 -17.46
CA HIS A 46 -6.80 -1.31 -18.57
C HIS A 46 -6.57 -0.38 -19.77
N ARG A 47 -7.60 0.37 -20.18
CA ARG A 47 -7.48 1.34 -21.26
C ARG A 47 -6.42 2.40 -20.98
N PHE A 48 -6.39 2.94 -19.78
CA PHE A 48 -5.39 3.93 -19.40
C PHE A 48 -3.97 3.35 -19.48
N VAL A 49 -3.76 2.19 -18.86
CA VAL A 49 -2.44 1.56 -18.77
C VAL A 49 -1.96 1.04 -20.12
N LYS A 50 -2.83 0.33 -20.86
CA LYS A 50 -2.43 -0.33 -22.11
C LYS A 50 -2.53 0.58 -23.33
N ASP A 51 -3.69 1.22 -23.53
CA ASP A 51 -3.97 1.91 -24.78
C ASP A 51 -3.41 3.34 -24.76
N ILE A 52 -3.54 4.06 -23.62
CA ILE A 52 -3.12 5.45 -23.51
C ILE A 52 -1.64 5.55 -23.14
N SER A 53 -1.22 4.81 -22.09
CA SER A 53 0.17 4.86 -21.57
C SER A 53 1.12 3.93 -22.32
N GLY A 54 0.61 2.95 -23.06
CA GLY A 54 1.41 2.01 -23.85
C GLY A 54 2.24 1.02 -23.01
N CYS A 55 1.84 0.77 -21.76
CA CYS A 55 2.56 -0.16 -20.89
C CYS A 55 2.44 -1.60 -21.40
N ARG A 56 3.58 -2.30 -21.51
CA ARG A 56 3.62 -3.66 -22.04
C ARG A 56 3.08 -4.70 -21.07
N GLY A 57 3.13 -4.42 -19.74
CA GLY A 57 2.70 -5.36 -18.71
C GLY A 57 3.70 -6.48 -18.46
N ASP A 58 4.96 -6.16 -18.68
CA ASP A 58 6.13 -7.01 -18.48
C ASP A 58 6.61 -7.06 -17.03
N TRP A 59 6.06 -6.20 -16.17
CA TRP A 59 6.35 -6.22 -14.74
C TRP A 59 5.61 -7.38 -14.05
N GLN A 60 6.34 -8.18 -13.27
CA GLN A 60 5.82 -9.34 -12.55
C GLN A 60 6.04 -9.19 -11.04
N MET A 61 4.97 -9.28 -10.26
CA MET A 61 5.03 -9.16 -8.79
C MET A 61 5.96 -10.20 -8.12
N PRO A 62 5.97 -11.49 -8.54
CA PRO A 62 6.89 -12.47 -7.96
C PRO A 62 8.37 -12.11 -8.13
N GLU A 63 8.75 -11.56 -9.28
CA GLU A 63 10.11 -11.06 -9.53
C GLU A 63 10.45 -9.91 -8.59
N TYR A 64 9.54 -8.94 -8.47
CA TYR A 64 9.73 -7.80 -7.56
C TYR A 64 9.93 -8.23 -6.10
N VAL A 65 9.16 -9.21 -5.60
CA VAL A 65 9.31 -9.75 -4.25
C VAL A 65 10.69 -10.40 -4.08
N SER A 66 11.11 -11.19 -5.05
CA SER A 66 12.41 -11.89 -5.02
C SER A 66 13.58 -10.92 -5.05
N GLU A 67 13.52 -9.92 -5.92
CA GLU A 67 14.52 -8.86 -6.02
C GLU A 67 14.59 -8.01 -4.75
N SER A 68 13.42 -7.67 -4.17
CA SER A 68 13.34 -6.90 -2.93
C SER A 68 13.95 -7.67 -1.76
N VAL A 69 13.65 -8.96 -1.64
CA VAL A 69 14.24 -9.83 -0.61
C VAL A 69 15.75 -9.93 -0.77
N ALA A 70 16.26 -10.09 -1.99
CA ALA A 70 17.71 -10.15 -2.26
C ALA A 70 18.38 -8.83 -1.86
N ARG A 71 17.82 -7.70 -2.27
CA ARG A 71 18.33 -6.37 -1.94
C ARG A 71 18.32 -6.08 -0.43
N ILE A 72 17.25 -6.49 0.28
CA ILE A 72 17.18 -6.33 1.73
C ILE A 72 18.29 -7.15 2.40
N LYS A 73 18.51 -8.41 2.00
CA LYS A 73 19.59 -9.26 2.53
C LYS A 73 20.96 -8.63 2.32
N GLU A 74 21.22 -8.13 1.13
CA GLU A 74 22.48 -7.47 0.81
C GLU A 74 22.71 -6.21 1.64
N THR A 75 21.66 -5.38 1.78
CA THR A 75 21.74 -4.13 2.54
C THR A 75 21.94 -4.36 4.03
N VAL A 76 21.21 -5.31 4.62
CA VAL A 76 21.24 -5.58 6.06
C VAL A 76 22.46 -6.40 6.47
N GLY A 77 22.86 -7.37 5.65
CA GLY A 77 23.98 -8.26 6.00
C GLY A 77 23.75 -9.00 7.32
N GLN A 78 24.60 -8.73 8.31
CA GLN A 78 24.54 -9.35 9.64
C GLN A 78 23.92 -8.42 10.73
N GLU A 79 23.51 -7.22 10.33
CA GLU A 79 22.95 -6.22 11.26
C GLU A 79 21.52 -6.55 11.65
N GLU A 80 21.07 -5.95 12.75
CA GLU A 80 19.68 -6.04 13.22
C GLU A 80 18.85 -4.88 12.67
N VAL A 81 17.55 -5.14 12.44
CA VAL A 81 16.60 -4.14 11.93
C VAL A 81 15.48 -3.95 12.92
N ILE A 82 15.14 -2.70 13.19
CA ILE A 82 13.95 -2.32 13.97
C ILE A 82 12.92 -1.73 13.03
N LEU A 83 11.69 -2.23 13.08
CA LEU A 83 10.57 -1.73 12.30
C LEU A 83 9.43 -1.29 13.19
N GLY A 84 9.01 -0.02 13.08
CA GLY A 84 7.79 0.47 13.69
C GLY A 84 6.54 0.00 12.93
N LEU A 85 5.63 -0.68 13.61
CA LEU A 85 4.34 -1.10 13.07
C LEU A 85 3.26 -0.07 13.40
N SER A 86 2.51 0.34 12.39
CA SER A 86 1.36 1.25 12.54
C SER A 86 0.01 0.52 12.58
N GLY A 87 -0.01 -0.80 12.40
CA GLY A 87 -1.24 -1.56 12.17
C GLY A 87 -1.82 -1.43 10.75
N GLY A 88 -1.26 -0.56 9.92
CA GLY A 88 -1.68 -0.35 8.53
C GLY A 88 -1.08 -1.38 7.56
N VAL A 89 -1.62 -1.41 6.34
CA VAL A 89 -1.22 -2.36 5.28
C VAL A 89 0.26 -2.18 4.91
N ASP A 90 0.72 -0.94 4.75
CA ASP A 90 2.08 -0.67 4.26
C ASP A 90 3.15 -1.17 5.22
N SER A 91 3.01 -0.89 6.53
CA SER A 91 3.94 -1.39 7.54
C SER A 91 3.89 -2.92 7.67
N SER A 92 2.73 -3.52 7.45
CA SER A 92 2.56 -4.98 7.46
C SER A 92 3.25 -5.65 6.27
N VAL A 93 3.14 -5.07 5.08
CA VAL A 93 3.84 -5.55 3.88
C VAL A 93 5.35 -5.40 4.03
N ALA A 94 5.81 -4.26 4.55
CA ALA A 94 7.23 -4.04 4.85
C ALA A 94 7.77 -5.09 5.85
N ALA A 95 7.04 -5.34 6.96
CA ALA A 95 7.40 -6.37 7.93
C ALA A 95 7.51 -7.76 7.29
N ALA A 96 6.54 -8.13 6.45
CA ALA A 96 6.54 -9.43 5.76
C ALA A 96 7.74 -9.60 4.81
N LEU A 97 8.07 -8.57 4.03
CA LEU A 97 9.21 -8.58 3.11
C LEU A 97 10.54 -8.65 3.86
N ILE A 98 10.72 -7.81 4.88
CA ILE A 98 11.94 -7.78 5.69
C ILE A 98 12.10 -9.10 6.44
N HIS A 99 11.05 -9.59 7.09
CA HIS A 99 11.09 -10.88 7.78
C HIS A 99 11.43 -12.05 6.84
N LYS A 100 10.88 -12.05 5.62
CA LYS A 100 11.21 -13.04 4.59
C LYS A 100 12.68 -12.97 4.18
N ALA A 101 13.27 -11.79 4.21
CA ALA A 101 14.67 -11.57 3.86
C ALA A 101 15.63 -11.98 4.99
N ILE A 102 15.42 -11.50 6.20
CA ILE A 102 16.41 -11.55 7.30
C ILE A 102 15.91 -12.31 8.55
N GLY A 103 14.67 -12.74 8.57
CA GLY A 103 14.13 -13.58 9.65
C GLY A 103 14.28 -12.96 11.04
N LYS A 104 15.04 -13.62 11.91
CA LYS A 104 15.21 -13.23 13.33
C LYS A 104 15.99 -11.93 13.57
N GLN A 105 16.64 -11.38 12.55
CA GLN A 105 17.30 -10.08 12.64
C GLN A 105 16.29 -8.92 12.65
N LEU A 106 15.00 -9.18 12.36
CA LEU A 106 13.94 -8.19 12.43
C LEU A 106 13.29 -8.16 13.80
N THR A 107 13.29 -6.99 14.42
CA THR A 107 12.49 -6.66 15.61
C THR A 107 11.39 -5.68 15.23
N CYS A 108 10.14 -6.05 15.47
CA CYS A 108 8.99 -5.16 15.24
C CYS A 108 8.58 -4.50 16.55
N VAL A 109 8.33 -3.19 16.51
CA VAL A 109 7.85 -2.40 17.63
C VAL A 109 6.48 -1.83 17.29
N PHE A 110 5.49 -2.15 18.09
CA PHE A 110 4.15 -1.61 17.98
C PHE A 110 3.86 -0.72 19.20
N VAL A 111 3.39 0.50 18.93
CA VAL A 111 3.06 1.45 20.00
C VAL A 111 1.55 1.53 20.15
N ASP A 112 1.04 1.10 21.30
CA ASP A 112 -0.35 1.33 21.68
C ASP A 112 -0.45 2.68 22.40
N HIS A 113 -1.02 3.67 21.70
CA HIS A 113 -1.19 5.03 22.21
C HIS A 113 -2.62 5.29 22.73
N GLY A 114 -3.43 4.22 22.91
CA GLY A 114 -4.80 4.33 23.43
C GLY A 114 -5.86 4.86 22.45
N LEU A 115 -5.46 5.28 21.24
CA LEU A 115 -6.37 5.78 20.19
C LEU A 115 -6.47 4.84 18.99
N LEU A 116 -6.18 3.57 19.19
CA LEU A 116 -6.28 2.53 18.18
C LEU A 116 -7.74 2.16 17.91
N ARG A 117 -7.99 1.56 16.77
CA ARG A 117 -9.30 0.98 16.46
C ARG A 117 -9.59 -0.18 17.41
N LEU A 118 -10.88 -0.46 17.59
CA LEU A 118 -11.31 -1.58 18.45
C LEU A 118 -10.62 -2.88 18.04
N ASN A 119 -9.93 -3.51 19.00
CA ASN A 119 -9.14 -4.75 18.85
C ASN A 119 -7.93 -4.68 17.89
N GLU A 120 -7.52 -3.51 17.41
CA GLU A 120 -6.40 -3.36 16.46
C GLU A 120 -5.09 -3.87 17.06
N ALA A 121 -4.77 -3.49 18.30
CA ALA A 121 -3.57 -3.98 18.99
C ALA A 121 -3.53 -5.51 19.06
N ARG A 122 -4.66 -6.14 19.40
CA ARG A 122 -4.76 -7.59 19.49
C ARG A 122 -4.60 -8.25 18.12
N GLN A 123 -5.19 -7.69 17.06
CA GLN A 123 -5.05 -8.20 15.70
C GLN A 123 -3.61 -8.12 15.21
N VAL A 124 -2.93 -7.01 15.46
CA VAL A 124 -1.51 -6.83 15.11
C VAL A 124 -0.66 -7.86 15.85
N MET A 125 -0.84 -8.00 17.17
CA MET A 125 -0.12 -8.98 17.98
C MET A 125 -0.34 -10.40 17.48
N ASP A 126 -1.60 -10.80 17.23
CA ASP A 126 -1.92 -12.14 16.74
C ASP A 126 -1.30 -12.43 15.37
N THR A 127 -1.32 -11.44 14.46
CA THR A 127 -0.77 -11.59 13.11
C THR A 127 0.75 -11.75 13.14
N PHE A 128 1.44 -10.87 13.82
CA PHE A 128 2.90 -10.83 13.77
C PHE A 128 3.57 -11.84 14.70
N ALA A 129 3.03 -12.05 15.91
CA ALA A 129 3.59 -13.03 16.83
C ALA A 129 3.33 -14.47 16.41
N LYS A 130 2.09 -14.79 15.94
CA LYS A 130 1.71 -16.16 15.62
C LYS A 130 2.13 -16.60 14.21
N HIS A 131 2.05 -15.71 13.21
CA HIS A 131 2.26 -16.09 11.81
C HIS A 131 3.67 -15.78 11.31
N MET A 132 4.34 -14.80 11.88
CA MET A 132 5.67 -14.40 11.40
C MET A 132 6.78 -14.71 12.40
N HIS A 133 6.44 -15.20 13.62
CA HIS A 133 7.42 -15.40 14.69
C HIS A 133 8.35 -14.21 14.91
N CYS A 134 7.85 -13.02 14.60
CA CYS A 134 8.58 -11.77 14.73
C CYS A 134 8.63 -11.38 16.22
N LEU A 135 9.78 -10.91 16.69
CA LEU A 135 9.83 -10.30 18.02
C LEU A 135 9.01 -9.02 17.99
N LEU A 136 7.96 -8.99 18.77
CA LEU A 136 7.05 -7.85 18.85
C LEU A 136 7.06 -7.25 20.25
N TYR A 137 7.41 -5.99 20.32
CA TYR A 137 7.35 -5.22 21.56
C TYR A 137 6.17 -4.27 21.48
N THR A 138 5.39 -4.20 22.57
CA THR A 138 4.38 -3.17 22.76
C THR A 138 4.96 -2.15 23.74
N SER A 139 4.85 -0.88 23.42
CA SER A 139 5.22 0.21 24.32
C SER A 139 3.98 1.06 24.58
N PRO A 140 3.62 1.33 25.85
CA PRO A 140 2.62 2.33 26.14
C PRO A 140 3.10 3.70 25.66
N SER A 141 2.15 4.58 25.33
CA SER A 141 2.48 5.95 24.95
C SER A 141 3.22 6.66 26.10
N PRO A 142 4.20 7.52 25.82
CA PRO A 142 4.87 8.31 26.86
C PRO A 142 3.96 9.21 27.70
N ARG A 143 2.68 9.34 27.32
CA ARG A 143 1.68 10.11 28.08
C ARG A 143 1.03 9.32 29.22
N ASP A 144 1.28 8.02 29.32
CA ASP A 144 0.70 7.13 30.33
C ASP A 144 1.67 6.82 31.48
N SER A 145 2.79 7.55 31.56
CA SER A 145 3.80 7.44 32.63
C SER A 145 3.86 8.68 33.53
#